data_2da070db4cd194a15dd15278fdd97b79
#
_entry.id   2da070db4cd194a15dd15278fdd97b79
#
_cell.length_a   1.000
_cell.length_b   1.000
_cell.length_c   1.000
_cell.angle_alpha   90.00
_cell.angle_beta   90.00
_cell.angle_gamma   90.00
#
_symmetry.space_group_name_H-M   'P 1'
#
loop_
_entity.id
_entity.type
_entity.pdbx_description
1 polymer ?
#
loop_
_entity_poly.entity_id
_entity_poly.type
_entity_poly.pdbx_seq_one_letter_code
_entity_poly.pdbx_strand_id
1 'polypeptide(L)'
;MHVGSIPHFQVIANRLYNDFYLFKLQMVSYLKTIRSLVTVLLFTCCTAYAQAQQWDDKILISQCDEQYTLTFDGDKPIVKNTEKVTYLSNSVTKVMPETTVFYGEFISLDNISGHGQKQYTNVTPENVFYDDTKACTLQGEISKKGKTSSASFERTFKDIKYFTRVYLLEEYFIQHKTLTITIPKKLAGYRLKEMNFEGYNIQVAHESTPTDEVYRYTMTNCNRMKEDAQMPPSSSVYPYLLIIGPFADVNALYSWSMKMADVDCNIPNLQSLLAEINKTSKTPEDRISNTYRWVQDNIRYIAYEAGIAGHRPDTPAEVLRKRYGDCKGMALLLTTLLKAQGFDARWTDIGTEEIPFKMSDVPTLAGADHVICTLLYKGKTYFIDATCKHIPYTYTPQGIQGSQAMIANGDRPRLEIVPVRKPDESIDSLSYNYQLQGDALVGTATYMTRGDMKEWFMSVSDNVGSKHNDDLLANNLNSDAHNMMVSDVKWVDDDPRHEWGKFTGKVVNKPAVQQADGELYIEMNPHNNLFDARIDTTQRTHDYYLPVRCNVVRQAVLTIPAGYRVDYLPSSATFNTPEGTLTCRFVQNGNVITFHQKMQINHRRIPLKNIPQWNDALRKWTDACNEQVVLKRK
;
A
#
# COMPACT_ATOMS: atom_id res chain seq x y z
N MET A 1 16.52 -6.55 8.52
CA MET A 1 15.30 -7.34 8.71
C MET A 1 14.13 -6.38 8.59
N HIS A 2 13.50 -6.29 7.45
CA HIS A 2 12.15 -5.78 7.46
C HIS A 2 11.32 -6.85 8.15
N VAL A 3 11.08 -6.66 9.42
CA VAL A 3 10.09 -7.41 10.17
C VAL A 3 8.75 -6.92 9.66
N GLY A 4 7.93 -7.86 9.23
CA GLY A 4 6.49 -7.74 9.09
C GLY A 4 6.01 -6.53 8.29
N SER A 5 5.65 -6.79 7.06
CA SER A 5 4.81 -5.88 6.30
C SER A 5 3.51 -5.67 7.06
N ILE A 6 3.28 -4.45 7.37
CA ILE A 6 2.03 -3.91 7.93
C ILE A 6 0.96 -3.96 6.82
N PRO A 7 -0.32 -4.06 7.14
CA PRO A 7 -1.37 -3.88 6.14
C PRO A 7 -1.21 -2.49 5.52
N HIS A 8 -0.54 -2.44 4.39
CA HIS A 8 -0.14 -1.22 3.69
C HIS A 8 -1.33 -0.34 3.25
N PHE A 9 -2.55 -0.88 3.29
CA PHE A 9 -3.72 -0.14 2.83
C PHE A 9 -4.00 1.11 3.67
N GLN A 10 -3.83 1.01 4.98
CA GLN A 10 -4.03 2.14 5.88
C GLN A 10 -2.84 3.10 5.86
N VAL A 11 -1.63 2.56 5.60
CA VAL A 11 -0.38 3.34 5.49
C VAL A 11 -0.32 4.10 4.17
N ILE A 12 -0.65 3.44 3.06
CA ILE A 12 -0.68 4.05 1.73
C ILE A 12 -1.82 5.07 1.67
N ALA A 13 -2.99 4.77 2.22
CA ALA A 13 -4.09 5.71 2.31
C ALA A 13 -3.71 6.96 3.13
N ASN A 14 -3.06 6.79 4.29
CA ASN A 14 -2.64 7.91 5.12
C ASN A 14 -1.46 8.68 4.51
N ARG A 15 -0.49 8.00 3.89
CA ARG A 15 0.66 8.64 3.24
C ARG A 15 0.25 9.36 1.96
N LEU A 16 -0.53 8.71 1.10
CA LEU A 16 -1.06 9.34 -0.13
C LEU A 16 -2.01 10.50 0.18
N TYR A 17 -2.82 10.37 1.22
CA TYR A 17 -3.74 11.44 1.61
C TYR A 17 -3.01 12.60 2.29
N ASN A 18 -2.10 12.33 3.21
CA ASN A 18 -1.32 13.39 3.85
C ASN A 18 -0.42 14.10 2.83
N ASP A 19 0.19 13.38 1.89
CA ASP A 19 0.99 13.98 0.83
C ASP A 19 0.11 14.74 -0.18
N PHE A 20 -1.08 14.21 -0.53
CA PHE A 20 -2.02 14.85 -1.47
C PHE A 20 -2.79 16.00 -0.81
N TYR A 21 -3.22 15.84 0.45
CA TYR A 21 -3.96 16.88 1.19
C TYR A 21 -3.03 17.98 1.71
N LEU A 22 -1.84 17.66 2.20
CA LEU A 22 -0.79 18.63 2.54
C LEU A 22 -0.28 19.34 1.29
N PHE A 23 -0.14 18.65 0.16
CA PHE A 23 0.20 19.24 -1.12
C PHE A 23 -0.89 20.20 -1.62
N LYS A 24 -2.19 19.81 -1.52
CA LYS A 24 -3.32 20.71 -1.83
C LYS A 24 -3.39 21.93 -0.88
N LEU A 25 -3.25 21.74 0.42
CA LEU A 25 -3.27 22.84 1.39
C LEU A 25 -2.06 23.77 1.28
N GLN A 26 -0.88 23.23 1.00
CA GLN A 26 0.33 24.01 0.76
C GLN A 26 0.25 24.79 -0.57
N MET A 27 -0.28 24.19 -1.64
CA MET A 27 -0.47 24.88 -2.93
C MET A 27 -1.45 26.05 -2.84
N VAL A 28 -2.58 25.89 -2.14
CA VAL A 28 -3.57 26.98 -1.97
C VAL A 28 -3.02 28.13 -1.13
N SER A 29 -2.18 27.85 -0.12
CA SER A 29 -1.50 28.87 0.67
C SER A 29 -0.36 29.56 -0.10
N TYR A 30 0.41 28.81 -0.91
CA TYR A 30 1.52 29.33 -1.70
C TYR A 30 1.08 30.17 -2.89
N LEU A 31 -0.03 29.84 -3.56
CA LEU A 31 -0.54 30.60 -4.72
C LEU A 31 -1.04 32.00 -4.35
N LYS A 32 -1.44 32.24 -3.10
CA LYS A 32 -1.81 33.60 -2.63
C LYS A 32 -0.60 34.52 -2.40
N THR A 33 0.58 33.98 -2.15
CA THR A 33 1.80 34.76 -1.83
C THR A 33 2.71 35.00 -3.04
N ILE A 34 2.59 34.22 -4.11
CA ILE A 34 3.53 34.22 -5.26
C ILE A 34 3.13 35.19 -6.38
N ARG A 35 1.92 35.74 -6.39
CA ARG A 35 1.51 36.69 -7.45
C ARG A 35 2.25 38.04 -7.47
N SER A 36 3.06 38.36 -6.46
CA SER A 36 3.80 39.64 -6.39
C SER A 36 5.31 39.55 -6.61
N LEU A 37 5.91 38.35 -6.80
CA LEU A 37 7.37 38.18 -6.89
C LEU A 37 7.87 37.51 -8.17
N VAL A 38 6.98 37.16 -9.10
CA VAL A 38 7.31 36.30 -10.27
C VAL A 38 7.93 37.04 -11.45
N THR A 39 7.97 38.38 -11.46
CA THR A 39 8.42 39.13 -12.66
C THR A 39 9.94 39.42 -12.70
N VAL A 40 10.71 39.13 -11.62
CA VAL A 40 12.15 39.44 -11.57
C VAL A 40 13.05 38.21 -11.49
N LEU A 41 12.52 37.01 -11.25
CA LEU A 41 13.32 35.78 -11.00
C LEU A 41 13.35 34.77 -12.15
N LEU A 42 12.76 35.09 -13.30
CA LEU A 42 12.67 34.15 -14.44
C LEU A 42 13.94 33.99 -15.27
N PHE A 43 15.01 34.75 -15.01
CA PHE A 43 16.25 34.66 -15.79
C PHE A 43 17.44 34.00 -15.07
N THR A 44 17.33 33.71 -13.77
CA THR A 44 18.43 33.05 -13.01
C THR A 44 18.11 31.63 -12.56
N CYS A 45 16.90 31.11 -12.75
CA CYS A 45 16.52 29.77 -12.31
C CYS A 45 16.78 28.65 -13.33
N CYS A 46 17.02 28.94 -14.61
CA CYS A 46 17.24 27.89 -15.60
C CYS A 46 18.60 27.15 -15.48
N THR A 47 19.56 27.69 -14.74
CA THR A 47 20.85 27.02 -14.51
C THR A 47 20.94 26.29 -13.16
N ALA A 48 20.02 26.53 -12.23
CA ALA A 48 20.02 25.89 -10.92
C ALA A 48 19.20 24.58 -10.87
N TYR A 49 18.28 24.36 -11.82
CA TYR A 49 17.45 23.15 -11.85
C TYR A 49 18.13 21.93 -12.47
N ALA A 50 19.29 22.10 -13.10
CA ALA A 50 20.09 20.99 -13.63
C ALA A 50 21.01 20.34 -12.59
N GLN A 51 20.97 20.80 -11.33
CA GLN A 51 21.72 20.22 -10.21
C GLN A 51 20.83 19.53 -9.15
N ALA A 52 19.55 19.29 -9.45
CA ALA A 52 18.69 18.54 -8.56
C ALA A 52 19.02 17.04 -8.64
N GLN A 53 19.61 16.55 -7.57
CA GLN A 53 19.74 15.13 -7.20
C GLN A 53 20.57 14.23 -8.14
N GLN A 54 21.80 14.55 -8.41
CA GLN A 54 22.83 13.54 -8.25
C GLN A 54 22.77 13.13 -6.78
N TRP A 55 22.06 12.03 -6.49
CA TRP A 55 22.18 11.37 -5.19
C TRP A 55 23.64 11.03 -5.05
N ASP A 56 24.16 11.55 -4.04
CA ASP A 56 25.54 11.72 -3.76
C ASP A 56 26.20 10.36 -3.62
N ASP A 57 26.86 9.88 -4.66
CA ASP A 57 27.93 8.88 -4.54
C ASP A 57 29.12 9.46 -3.74
N LYS A 58 28.82 10.31 -2.74
CA LYS A 58 29.83 10.81 -1.80
C LYS A 58 30.38 9.69 -0.95
N ILE A 59 29.53 8.67 -0.71
CA ILE A 59 29.88 7.48 0.07
C ILE A 59 29.61 6.25 -0.79
N LEU A 60 30.60 5.38 -0.88
CA LEU A 60 30.52 4.09 -1.55
C LEU A 60 30.90 2.98 -0.58
N ILE A 61 30.38 1.78 -0.76
CA ILE A 61 30.93 0.57 -0.15
C ILE A 61 32.03 0.04 -1.09
N SER A 62 33.29 0.22 -0.68
CA SER A 62 34.42 -0.30 -1.45
C SER A 62 34.59 -1.82 -1.29
N GLN A 63 34.29 -2.34 -0.08
CA GLN A 63 34.31 -3.75 0.24
C GLN A 63 33.26 -4.05 1.30
N CYS A 64 32.49 -5.13 1.12
CA CYS A 64 31.62 -5.71 2.13
C CYS A 64 31.79 -7.22 2.14
N ASP A 65 32.12 -7.79 3.29
CA ASP A 65 32.18 -9.24 3.50
C ASP A 65 31.12 -9.62 4.54
N GLU A 66 30.05 -10.27 4.10
CA GLU A 66 28.94 -10.69 4.92
C GLU A 66 28.86 -12.22 4.94
N GLN A 67 28.74 -12.81 6.13
CA GLN A 67 28.71 -14.25 6.33
C GLN A 67 27.56 -14.66 7.22
N TYR A 68 26.86 -15.70 6.83
CA TYR A 68 25.88 -16.41 7.63
C TYR A 68 26.32 -17.85 7.80
N THR A 69 26.48 -18.30 9.04
CA THR A 69 26.82 -19.68 9.36
C THR A 69 25.69 -20.30 10.17
N LEU A 70 24.98 -21.24 9.54
CA LEU A 70 24.03 -22.06 10.24
C LEU A 70 24.81 -23.05 11.12
N THR A 71 24.47 -23.14 12.41
CA THR A 71 25.19 -23.95 13.38
C THR A 71 24.25 -24.38 14.51
N PHE A 72 24.79 -24.93 15.58
CA PHE A 72 24.01 -25.39 16.72
C PHE A 72 24.50 -24.76 18.02
N ASP A 73 23.56 -24.42 18.89
CA ASP A 73 23.77 -24.12 20.31
C ASP A 73 23.16 -25.30 21.10
N GLY A 74 24.02 -26.24 21.57
CA GLY A 74 23.57 -27.55 21.98
C GLY A 74 22.92 -28.29 20.79
N ASP A 75 21.65 -28.69 20.96
CA ASP A 75 20.84 -29.34 19.90
C ASP A 75 19.99 -28.35 19.11
N LYS A 76 19.99 -27.07 19.49
CA LYS A 76 19.15 -26.07 18.88
C LYS A 76 19.86 -25.42 17.67
N PRO A 77 19.28 -25.46 16.47
CA PRO A 77 19.88 -24.79 15.32
C PRO A 77 19.73 -23.27 15.44
N ILE A 78 20.83 -22.56 15.22
CA ILE A 78 20.96 -21.11 15.26
C ILE A 78 21.69 -20.61 14.00
N VAL A 79 21.67 -19.29 13.75
CA VAL A 79 22.47 -18.69 12.69
C VAL A 79 23.34 -17.59 13.25
N LYS A 80 24.65 -17.68 13.02
CA LYS A 80 25.60 -16.60 13.31
C LYS A 80 25.81 -15.79 12.04
N ASN A 81 25.69 -14.49 12.17
CA ASN A 81 25.98 -13.53 11.10
C ASN A 81 27.13 -12.63 11.51
N THR A 82 28.10 -12.50 10.64
CA THR A 82 29.20 -11.52 10.75
C THR A 82 29.23 -10.67 9.48
N GLU A 83 29.43 -9.38 9.65
CA GLU A 83 29.60 -8.46 8.54
C GLU A 83 30.76 -7.51 8.80
N LYS A 84 31.55 -7.26 7.76
CA LYS A 84 32.58 -6.23 7.75
C LYS A 84 32.39 -5.39 6.50
N VAL A 85 32.13 -4.11 6.69
CA VAL A 85 31.93 -3.14 5.63
C VAL A 85 33.01 -2.07 5.65
N THR A 86 33.51 -1.67 4.48
CA THR A 86 34.45 -0.58 4.30
C THR A 86 33.84 0.47 3.38
N TYR A 87 33.60 1.64 3.91
CA TYR A 87 33.11 2.80 3.16
C TYR A 87 34.26 3.61 2.60
N LEU A 88 34.09 4.13 1.39
CA LEU A 88 35.02 5.01 0.70
C LEU A 88 34.35 6.36 0.42
N SER A 89 35.02 7.44 0.75
CA SER A 89 34.52 8.77 0.40
C SER A 89 34.94 9.16 -1.02
N ASN A 90 33.97 9.58 -1.83
CA ASN A 90 34.16 10.26 -3.11
C ASN A 90 33.95 11.78 -2.99
N SER A 91 33.65 12.28 -1.79
CA SER A 91 33.39 13.70 -1.49
C SER A 91 34.66 14.44 -1.11
N VAL A 92 34.80 15.68 -1.56
CA VAL A 92 35.87 16.60 -1.14
C VAL A 92 35.67 17.13 0.29
N THR A 93 34.42 17.04 0.79
CA THR A 93 34.07 17.42 2.17
C THR A 93 33.93 16.19 3.05
N LYS A 94 33.93 16.38 4.36
CA LYS A 94 33.65 15.36 5.36
C LYS A 94 32.29 14.69 5.08
N VAL A 95 32.23 13.35 5.19
CA VAL A 95 31.02 12.53 5.10
C VAL A 95 30.92 11.58 6.29
N MET A 96 29.72 11.14 6.60
CA MET A 96 29.43 10.30 7.76
C MET A 96 28.64 9.06 7.30
N PRO A 97 29.33 7.93 6.97
CA PRO A 97 28.66 6.68 6.67
C PRO A 97 27.98 6.11 7.91
N GLU A 98 26.85 5.45 7.72
CA GLU A 98 26.09 4.79 8.77
C GLU A 98 26.02 3.29 8.55
N THR A 99 26.21 2.53 9.62
CA THR A 99 25.99 1.08 9.69
C THR A 99 24.91 0.82 10.72
N THR A 100 23.72 0.43 10.30
CA THR A 100 22.59 0.16 11.20
C THR A 100 22.33 -1.34 11.30
N VAL A 101 22.32 -1.85 12.53
CA VAL A 101 22.09 -3.27 12.82
C VAL A 101 20.84 -3.41 13.68
N PHE A 102 19.86 -4.16 13.16
CA PHE A 102 18.62 -4.46 13.86
C PHE A 102 18.74 -5.73 14.71
N TYR A 103 18.18 -5.71 15.93
CA TYR A 103 18.17 -6.82 16.87
C TYR A 103 16.92 -6.76 17.76
N GLY A 104 16.62 -7.84 18.49
CA GLY A 104 15.43 -7.95 19.35
C GLY A 104 15.40 -9.28 20.10
N GLU A 105 14.22 -9.75 20.45
CA GLU A 105 14.07 -11.01 21.21
C GLU A 105 14.71 -12.21 20.50
N PHE A 106 14.45 -12.36 19.20
CA PHE A 106 14.92 -13.51 18.41
C PHE A 106 16.31 -13.32 17.78
N ILE A 107 16.86 -12.11 17.82
CA ILE A 107 18.14 -11.78 17.21
C ILE A 107 18.94 -10.96 18.22
N SER A 108 20.05 -11.51 18.73
CA SER A 108 20.97 -10.72 19.54
C SER A 108 21.98 -9.95 18.69
N LEU A 109 22.32 -8.75 19.12
CA LEU A 109 23.51 -8.03 18.67
C LEU A 109 24.65 -8.40 19.63
N ASP A 110 25.59 -9.21 19.13
CA ASP A 110 26.66 -9.78 19.96
C ASP A 110 27.85 -8.82 20.03
N ASN A 111 28.15 -8.16 18.91
CA ASN A 111 29.20 -7.14 18.82
C ASN A 111 28.94 -6.13 17.72
N ILE A 112 29.39 -4.90 17.89
CA ILE A 112 29.52 -3.88 16.84
C ILE A 112 30.77 -3.06 17.10
N SER A 113 31.63 -2.91 16.10
CA SER A 113 32.90 -2.19 16.18
C SER A 113 33.16 -1.33 14.95
N GLY A 114 33.95 -0.28 15.16
CA GLY A 114 34.29 0.71 14.13
C GLY A 114 34.61 2.05 14.78
N HIS A 115 35.15 2.98 13.98
CA HIS A 115 35.37 4.35 14.42
C HIS A 115 34.09 5.18 14.25
N GLY A 116 33.57 5.72 15.34
CA GLY A 116 32.38 6.57 15.31
C GLY A 116 31.55 6.48 16.59
N GLN A 117 30.38 7.11 16.52
CA GLN A 117 29.42 7.13 17.63
C GLN A 117 28.39 6.03 17.44
N LYS A 118 28.08 5.30 18.53
CA LYS A 118 27.02 4.32 18.57
C LYS A 118 25.76 4.96 19.13
N GLN A 119 24.66 4.83 18.41
CA GLN A 119 23.34 5.26 18.85
C GLN A 119 22.42 4.03 18.94
N TYR A 120 21.75 3.87 20.06
CA TYR A 120 20.79 2.81 20.28
C TYR A 120 19.39 3.40 20.31
N THR A 121 18.49 2.87 19.47
CA THR A 121 17.12 3.34 19.33
C THR A 121 16.15 2.16 19.35
N ASN A 122 14.93 2.41 19.83
CA ASN A 122 13.83 1.50 19.55
C ASN A 122 13.29 1.84 18.15
N VAL A 123 13.05 0.82 17.35
CA VAL A 123 12.52 0.99 16.00
C VAL A 123 11.09 0.46 16.00
N THR A 124 10.14 1.39 16.00
CA THR A 124 8.73 1.04 15.85
C THR A 124 8.29 1.58 14.49
N PRO A 125 7.89 0.71 13.55
CA PRO A 125 7.32 1.15 12.28
C PRO A 125 6.11 2.07 12.50
N GLU A 126 5.86 3.01 11.60
CA GLU A 126 4.83 4.06 11.78
C GLU A 126 3.44 3.54 12.14
N ASN A 127 3.12 2.30 11.79
CA ASN A 127 1.79 1.71 12.01
C ASN A 127 1.78 0.54 12.99
N VAL A 128 2.89 0.31 13.68
CA VAL A 128 3.00 -0.66 14.76
C VAL A 128 3.02 0.09 16.07
N PHE A 129 2.13 -0.25 16.99
CA PHE A 129 2.09 0.38 18.31
C PHE A 129 3.31 0.00 19.16
N TYR A 130 3.73 -1.25 19.08
CA TYR A 130 4.89 -1.76 19.78
C TYR A 130 5.54 -2.91 19.01
N ASP A 131 6.84 -2.77 18.80
CA ASP A 131 7.76 -3.79 18.31
C ASP A 131 8.96 -3.85 19.28
N ASP A 132 9.52 -5.02 19.52
CA ASP A 132 10.73 -5.17 20.31
C ASP A 132 12.02 -4.95 19.52
N THR A 133 11.89 -4.60 18.24
CA THR A 133 13.02 -4.31 17.36
C THR A 133 13.77 -3.08 17.84
N LYS A 134 15.06 -3.24 17.98
CA LYS A 134 16.02 -2.20 18.31
C LYS A 134 17.02 -2.05 17.18
N ALA A 135 17.55 -0.86 17.02
CA ALA A 135 18.64 -0.59 16.12
C ALA A 135 19.85 -0.09 16.90
N CYS A 136 21.02 -0.54 16.48
CA CYS A 136 22.29 0.10 16.84
C CYS A 136 22.87 0.69 15.56
N THR A 137 22.94 2.02 15.48
CA THR A 137 23.55 2.73 14.37
C THR A 137 24.95 3.19 14.78
N LEU A 138 25.97 2.75 14.05
CA LEU A 138 27.33 3.23 14.15
C LEU A 138 27.55 4.28 13.06
N GLN A 139 27.68 5.52 13.46
CA GLN A 139 27.94 6.64 12.56
C GLN A 139 29.45 6.88 12.47
N GLY A 140 30.04 6.51 11.34
CA GLY A 140 31.46 6.71 11.05
C GLY A 140 31.77 8.13 10.58
N GLU A 141 33.05 8.41 10.39
CA GLU A 141 33.52 9.69 9.85
C GLU A 141 34.61 9.46 8.79
N ILE A 142 34.49 10.12 7.63
CA ILE A 142 35.51 10.14 6.59
C ILE A 142 35.79 11.60 6.22
N SER A 143 37.04 12.03 6.41
CA SER A 143 37.42 13.45 6.34
C SER A 143 37.39 14.04 4.92
N LYS A 144 37.70 13.22 3.87
CA LYS A 144 37.81 13.67 2.48
C LYS A 144 37.87 12.52 1.48
N LYS A 145 37.77 12.87 0.21
CA LYS A 145 37.86 11.95 -0.94
C LYS A 145 39.06 11.00 -0.87
N GLY A 146 38.82 9.73 -1.19
CA GLY A 146 39.82 8.66 -1.20
C GLY A 146 40.19 8.09 0.17
N LYS A 147 39.59 8.61 1.25
CA LYS A 147 39.75 8.04 2.59
C LYS A 147 38.61 7.06 2.88
N THR A 148 38.85 6.15 3.80
CA THR A 148 37.94 5.07 4.16
C THR A 148 37.59 5.10 5.64
N SER A 149 36.44 4.50 5.99
CA SER A 149 36.04 4.11 7.34
C SER A 149 35.49 2.69 7.30
N SER A 150 35.73 1.90 8.33
CA SER A 150 35.22 0.53 8.38
C SER A 150 34.39 0.30 9.63
N ALA A 151 33.35 -0.54 9.48
CA ALA A 151 32.53 -1.04 10.55
C ALA A 151 32.45 -2.56 10.46
N SER A 152 32.21 -3.22 11.59
CA SER A 152 31.87 -4.65 11.61
C SER A 152 30.89 -4.93 12.72
N PHE A 153 30.07 -5.95 12.53
CA PHE A 153 29.15 -6.43 13.56
C PHE A 153 29.02 -7.96 13.57
N GLU A 154 28.55 -8.46 14.69
CA GLU A 154 28.20 -9.86 14.88
C GLU A 154 26.81 -9.92 15.52
N ARG A 155 25.96 -10.81 15.03
CA ARG A 155 24.63 -11.06 15.57
C ARG A 155 24.28 -12.55 15.46
N THR A 156 23.38 -13.00 16.36
CA THR A 156 22.92 -14.38 16.39
C THR A 156 21.40 -14.45 16.29
N PHE A 157 20.90 -15.18 15.29
CA PHE A 157 19.50 -15.60 15.23
C PHE A 157 19.33 -16.80 16.15
N LYS A 158 18.64 -16.61 17.26
CA LYS A 158 18.49 -17.59 18.33
C LYS A 158 17.59 -18.77 17.97
N ASP A 159 16.81 -18.64 16.89
CA ASP A 159 16.03 -19.72 16.28
C ASP A 159 16.03 -19.53 14.76
N ILE A 160 16.45 -20.57 14.06
CA ILE A 160 16.64 -20.58 12.61
C ILE A 160 15.35 -20.27 11.82
N LYS A 161 14.16 -20.48 12.42
CA LYS A 161 12.87 -20.16 11.81
C LYS A 161 12.72 -18.67 11.49
N TYR A 162 13.38 -17.81 12.26
CA TYR A 162 13.35 -16.35 12.05
C TYR A 162 14.41 -15.85 11.07
N PHE A 163 15.30 -16.71 10.60
CA PHE A 163 16.22 -16.43 9.50
C PHE A 163 15.52 -16.76 8.17
N THR A 164 14.70 -15.85 7.68
CA THR A 164 13.79 -16.08 6.55
C THR A 164 14.28 -15.53 5.24
N ARG A 165 15.01 -14.40 5.26
CA ARG A 165 15.47 -13.72 4.04
C ARG A 165 16.76 -12.94 4.27
N VAL A 166 17.54 -12.77 3.18
CA VAL A 166 18.74 -11.92 3.15
C VAL A 166 18.69 -11.05 1.89
N TYR A 167 18.66 -9.74 2.06
CA TYR A 167 18.78 -8.79 0.94
C TYR A 167 20.24 -8.63 0.54
N LEU A 168 20.50 -8.45 -0.77
CA LEU A 168 21.84 -8.39 -1.31
C LEU A 168 22.36 -6.97 -1.51
N LEU A 169 21.45 -6.02 -1.78
CA LEU A 169 21.82 -4.62 -2.00
C LEU A 169 21.83 -3.83 -0.69
N GLU A 170 22.55 -2.71 -0.71
CA GLU A 170 22.75 -1.80 0.40
C GLU A 170 22.20 -0.40 0.07
N GLU A 171 22.20 0.48 1.07
CA GLU A 171 21.82 1.89 0.91
C GLU A 171 22.88 2.72 0.14
N TYR A 172 24.08 2.18 -0.06
CA TYR A 172 25.18 2.81 -0.77
C TYR A 172 25.53 2.01 -2.04
N PHE A 173 26.13 2.67 -3.03
CA PHE A 173 26.70 1.97 -4.19
C PHE A 173 27.77 0.98 -3.74
N ILE A 174 27.72 -0.26 -4.24
CA ILE A 174 28.60 -1.36 -3.89
C ILE A 174 29.66 -1.51 -4.99
N GLN A 175 30.93 -1.28 -4.69
CA GLN A 175 32.03 -1.63 -5.59
C GLN A 175 32.29 -3.14 -5.57
N HIS A 176 32.34 -3.72 -4.36
CA HIS A 176 32.50 -5.15 -4.18
C HIS A 176 31.82 -5.63 -2.90
N LYS A 177 30.96 -6.66 -3.00
CA LYS A 177 30.37 -7.36 -1.84
C LYS A 177 30.44 -8.85 -2.06
N THR A 178 30.85 -9.59 -1.03
CA THR A 178 30.75 -11.04 -0.97
C THR A 178 29.81 -11.44 0.17
N LEU A 179 28.73 -12.13 -0.18
CA LEU A 179 27.83 -12.78 0.78
C LEU A 179 28.11 -14.27 0.75
N THR A 180 28.44 -14.86 1.92
CA THR A 180 28.66 -16.31 2.07
C THR A 180 27.65 -16.91 3.04
N ILE A 181 26.96 -17.98 2.62
CA ILE A 181 26.04 -18.73 3.48
C ILE A 181 26.54 -20.17 3.58
N THR A 182 26.84 -20.60 4.80
CA THR A 182 27.30 -21.97 5.12
C THR A 182 26.20 -22.74 5.81
N ILE A 183 25.78 -23.87 5.21
CA ILE A 183 24.72 -24.73 5.70
C ILE A 183 25.29 -26.11 6.03
N PRO A 184 25.34 -26.53 7.30
CA PRO A 184 25.80 -27.88 7.65
C PRO A 184 24.90 -28.95 7.02
N LYS A 185 25.49 -30.00 6.48
CA LYS A 185 24.76 -31.15 5.92
C LYS A 185 23.86 -31.87 6.92
N LYS A 186 24.11 -31.67 8.23
CA LYS A 186 23.21 -32.11 9.31
C LYS A 186 21.82 -31.41 9.24
N LEU A 187 21.73 -30.22 8.62
CA LEU A 187 20.48 -29.52 8.39
C LEU A 187 19.92 -29.92 7.02
N ALA A 188 19.62 -31.22 6.84
CA ALA A 188 19.08 -31.75 5.59
C ALA A 188 17.77 -31.02 5.19
N GLY A 189 17.66 -30.66 3.92
CA GLY A 189 16.48 -29.96 3.36
C GLY A 189 16.58 -28.43 3.38
N TYR A 190 17.58 -27.84 4.05
CA TYR A 190 17.82 -26.41 3.94
C TYR A 190 18.38 -26.05 2.58
N ARG A 191 17.81 -25.04 1.95
CA ARG A 191 18.21 -24.53 0.64
C ARG A 191 17.88 -23.05 0.52
N LEU A 192 18.54 -22.39 -0.43
CA LEU A 192 18.32 -20.98 -0.76
C LEU A 192 17.48 -20.89 -2.02
N LYS A 193 16.55 -19.92 -2.06
CA LYS A 193 15.82 -19.55 -3.27
C LYS A 193 16.14 -18.11 -3.61
N GLU A 194 16.70 -17.92 -4.79
CA GLU A 194 17.05 -16.63 -5.35
C GLU A 194 15.79 -15.93 -5.87
N MET A 195 15.62 -14.66 -5.51
CA MET A 195 14.50 -13.82 -5.88
C MET A 195 15.00 -12.54 -6.55
N ASN A 196 14.41 -12.18 -7.68
CA ASN A 196 14.66 -10.92 -8.41
C ASN A 196 16.13 -10.71 -8.83
N PHE A 197 16.87 -11.76 -9.16
CA PHE A 197 18.28 -11.66 -9.56
C PHE A 197 18.46 -11.12 -10.99
N GLU A 198 17.43 -11.20 -11.81
CA GLU A 198 17.49 -10.75 -13.21
C GLU A 198 17.83 -9.25 -13.29
N GLY A 199 18.79 -8.90 -14.13
CA GLY A 199 19.25 -7.52 -14.32
C GLY A 199 20.31 -7.03 -13.33
N TYR A 200 20.69 -7.86 -12.34
CA TYR A 200 21.75 -7.55 -11.38
C TYR A 200 23.04 -8.33 -11.68
N ASN A 201 24.18 -7.68 -11.50
CA ASN A 201 25.49 -8.32 -11.67
C ASN A 201 25.87 -9.12 -10.41
N ILE A 202 25.23 -10.28 -10.24
CA ILE A 202 25.43 -11.19 -9.11
C ILE A 202 26.01 -12.50 -9.64
N GLN A 203 27.22 -12.84 -9.23
CA GLN A 203 27.85 -14.12 -9.52
C GLN A 203 27.59 -15.09 -8.39
N VAL A 204 27.18 -16.30 -8.72
CA VAL A 204 26.82 -17.34 -7.75
C VAL A 204 27.81 -18.50 -7.87
N ALA A 205 28.39 -18.90 -6.75
CA ALA A 205 29.24 -20.10 -6.63
C ALA A 205 28.68 -20.98 -5.51
N HIS A 206 28.67 -22.29 -5.74
CA HIS A 206 28.28 -23.30 -4.76
C HIS A 206 29.37 -24.35 -4.62
N GLU A 207 29.76 -24.63 -3.39
CA GLU A 207 30.75 -25.64 -3.05
C GLU A 207 30.14 -26.61 -2.02
N SER A 208 30.21 -27.91 -2.29
CA SER A 208 29.81 -28.96 -1.36
C SER A 208 31.05 -29.59 -0.74
N THR A 209 31.28 -29.32 0.53
CA THR A 209 32.36 -29.91 1.31
C THR A 209 31.88 -31.23 1.97
N PRO A 210 32.74 -32.00 2.64
CA PRO A 210 32.29 -33.18 3.42
C PRO A 210 31.25 -32.88 4.50
N THR A 211 31.27 -31.68 5.10
CA THR A 211 30.43 -31.30 6.24
C THR A 211 29.37 -30.24 5.92
N ASP A 212 29.59 -29.42 4.89
CA ASP A 212 28.80 -28.22 4.65
C ASP A 212 28.48 -28.00 3.17
N GLU A 213 27.39 -27.31 2.90
CA GLU A 213 27.07 -26.65 1.65
C GLU A 213 27.40 -25.16 1.79
N VAL A 214 28.27 -24.63 0.92
CA VAL A 214 28.73 -23.24 0.96
C VAL A 214 28.28 -22.51 -0.30
N TYR A 215 27.44 -21.51 -0.12
CA TYR A 215 26.96 -20.64 -1.18
C TYR A 215 27.65 -19.28 -1.08
N ARG A 216 28.18 -18.80 -2.22
CA ARG A 216 28.84 -17.50 -2.29
C ARG A 216 28.24 -16.67 -3.41
N TYR A 217 27.78 -15.47 -3.05
CA TYR A 217 27.21 -14.49 -3.95
C TYR A 217 28.16 -13.29 -4.00
N THR A 218 28.69 -13.00 -5.20
CA THR A 218 29.62 -11.88 -5.40
C THR A 218 28.93 -10.81 -6.25
N MET A 219 28.88 -9.60 -5.71
CA MET A 219 28.32 -8.43 -6.37
C MET A 219 29.43 -7.44 -6.68
N THR A 220 29.41 -6.90 -7.89
CA THR A 220 30.41 -5.93 -8.33
C THR A 220 29.74 -4.80 -9.07
N ASN A 221 30.04 -3.56 -8.67
CA ASN A 221 29.49 -2.34 -9.24
C ASN A 221 27.94 -2.36 -9.28
N CYS A 222 27.33 -2.65 -8.14
CA CYS A 222 25.88 -2.66 -7.98
C CYS A 222 25.38 -1.32 -7.45
N ASN A 223 24.33 -0.80 -8.09
CA ASN A 223 23.64 0.38 -7.61
C ASN A 223 22.98 0.09 -6.25
N ARG A 224 22.88 1.14 -5.43
CA ARG A 224 22.16 1.09 -4.16
C ARG A 224 20.68 0.80 -4.36
N MET A 225 20.01 0.39 -3.29
CA MET A 225 18.56 0.43 -3.24
C MET A 225 18.10 1.89 -3.37
N LYS A 226 17.14 2.14 -4.25
CA LYS A 226 16.55 3.46 -4.47
C LYS A 226 15.04 3.33 -4.40
N GLU A 227 14.41 4.13 -3.58
CA GLU A 227 12.96 4.21 -3.52
C GLU A 227 12.46 5.25 -4.53
N ASP A 228 11.63 4.80 -5.47
CA ASP A 228 10.85 5.68 -6.33
C ASP A 228 9.43 5.80 -5.74
N ALA A 229 8.82 6.98 -5.82
CA ALA A 229 7.44 7.15 -5.38
C ALA A 229 6.50 6.18 -6.11
N GLN A 230 5.61 5.50 -5.39
CA GLN A 230 4.69 4.51 -5.97
C GLN A 230 5.40 3.39 -6.76
N MET A 231 6.54 2.92 -6.29
CA MET A 231 7.16 1.71 -6.85
C MET A 231 6.47 0.45 -6.33
N PRO A 232 6.59 -0.70 -7.01
CA PRO A 232 6.19 -1.98 -6.45
C PRO A 232 6.90 -2.28 -5.13
N PRO A 233 6.37 -3.18 -4.28
CA PRO A 233 7.04 -3.60 -3.06
C PRO A 233 8.51 -4.00 -3.29
N SER A 234 9.38 -3.65 -2.36
CA SER A 234 10.82 -3.95 -2.42
C SER A 234 11.10 -5.44 -2.63
N SER A 235 10.28 -6.31 -2.05
CA SER A 235 10.29 -7.77 -2.23
C SER A 235 9.98 -8.23 -3.67
N SER A 236 9.37 -7.38 -4.49
CA SER A 236 9.08 -7.64 -5.91
C SER A 236 10.09 -7.02 -6.87
N VAL A 237 11.07 -6.27 -6.34
CA VAL A 237 12.00 -5.47 -7.14
C VAL A 237 13.45 -5.83 -6.88
N TYR A 238 13.87 -5.85 -5.61
CA TYR A 238 15.27 -6.01 -5.24
C TYR A 238 15.67 -7.48 -5.09
N PRO A 239 16.95 -7.84 -5.38
CA PRO A 239 17.45 -9.19 -5.22
C PRO A 239 17.58 -9.56 -3.75
N TYR A 240 17.06 -10.73 -3.40
CA TYR A 240 17.20 -11.33 -2.07
C TYR A 240 17.16 -12.84 -2.11
N LEU A 241 17.60 -13.46 -1.03
CA LEU A 241 17.53 -14.89 -0.81
C LEU A 241 16.40 -15.20 0.17
N LEU A 242 15.59 -16.21 -0.15
CA LEU A 242 14.69 -16.86 0.80
C LEU A 242 15.35 -18.11 1.35
N ILE A 243 15.21 -18.32 2.67
CA ILE A 243 15.73 -19.49 3.37
C ILE A 243 14.60 -20.51 3.48
N ILE A 244 14.77 -21.65 2.85
CA ILE A 244 13.83 -22.76 2.87
C ILE A 244 14.45 -23.91 3.67
N GLY A 245 13.66 -24.58 4.54
CA GLY A 245 14.13 -25.72 5.31
C GLY A 245 13.67 -25.77 6.76
N PRO A 246 13.37 -24.64 7.45
CA PRO A 246 12.82 -24.70 8.79
C PRO A 246 11.49 -25.48 8.87
N PHE A 247 10.74 -25.47 7.78
CA PHE A 247 9.54 -26.27 7.58
C PHE A 247 9.73 -27.18 6.36
N ALA A 248 9.45 -28.47 6.54
CA ALA A 248 9.63 -29.46 5.48
C ALA A 248 8.71 -29.17 4.27
N ASP A 249 7.49 -28.76 4.55
CA ASP A 249 6.45 -28.41 3.57
C ASP A 249 5.44 -27.43 4.17
N VAL A 250 4.42 -27.08 3.40
CA VAL A 250 3.33 -26.19 3.84
C VAL A 250 2.51 -26.79 4.98
N ASN A 251 2.44 -28.13 5.14
CA ASN A 251 1.73 -28.76 6.27
C ASN A 251 2.49 -28.56 7.58
N ALA A 252 3.83 -28.62 7.54
CA ALA A 252 4.67 -28.33 8.70
C ALA A 252 4.55 -26.85 9.12
N LEU A 253 4.52 -25.91 8.16
CA LEU A 253 4.26 -24.50 8.42
C LEU A 253 2.86 -24.29 9.00
N TYR A 254 1.85 -24.92 8.43
CA TYR A 254 0.48 -24.89 8.93
C TYR A 254 0.36 -25.42 10.36
N SER A 255 0.97 -26.57 10.64
CA SER A 255 0.95 -27.16 12.00
C SER A 255 1.58 -26.22 13.02
N TRP A 256 2.64 -25.51 12.64
CA TRP A 256 3.26 -24.50 13.50
C TRP A 256 2.32 -23.31 13.71
N SER A 257 1.68 -22.79 12.65
CA SER A 257 0.72 -21.67 12.75
C SER A 257 -0.47 -22.05 13.63
N MET A 258 -1.05 -23.25 13.45
CA MET A 258 -2.17 -23.71 14.27
C MET A 258 -1.78 -23.86 15.75
N LYS A 259 -0.54 -24.27 16.04
CA LYS A 259 -0.02 -24.29 17.42
C LYS A 259 0.09 -22.88 18.03
N MET A 260 0.40 -21.85 17.23
CA MET A 260 0.41 -20.47 17.70
C MET A 260 -1.03 -19.95 17.93
N ALA A 261 -1.96 -20.33 17.06
CA ALA A 261 -3.38 -19.95 17.16
C ALA A 261 -4.16 -20.75 18.23
N ASP A 262 -3.56 -21.81 18.79
CA ASP A 262 -4.17 -22.62 19.86
C ASP A 262 -4.08 -21.87 21.20
N VAL A 263 -5.04 -20.99 21.41
CA VAL A 263 -5.24 -20.21 22.64
C VAL A 263 -6.66 -20.41 23.17
N ASP A 264 -6.91 -20.07 24.43
CA ASP A 264 -8.25 -20.13 25.00
C ASP A 264 -9.23 -19.20 24.25
N CYS A 265 -10.23 -19.79 23.60
CA CYS A 265 -11.27 -19.08 22.86
C CYS A 265 -12.55 -18.87 23.67
N ASN A 266 -12.55 -19.16 24.98
CA ASN A 266 -13.71 -18.94 25.84
C ASN A 266 -13.95 -17.44 26.02
N ILE A 267 -15.22 -17.02 25.79
CA ILE A 267 -15.66 -15.62 25.94
C ILE A 267 -16.67 -15.57 27.09
N PRO A 268 -16.40 -14.85 28.19
CA PRO A 268 -17.35 -14.64 29.26
C PRO A 268 -18.63 -13.96 28.72
N ASN A 269 -19.80 -14.45 29.17
CA ASN A 269 -21.11 -13.90 28.76
C ASN A 269 -21.37 -13.89 27.25
N LEU A 270 -20.78 -14.83 26.51
CA LEU A 270 -20.88 -14.92 25.04
C LEU A 270 -22.33 -14.83 24.53
N GLN A 271 -23.28 -15.52 25.18
CA GLN A 271 -24.68 -15.50 24.73
C GLN A 271 -25.31 -14.10 24.82
N SER A 272 -25.00 -13.34 25.86
CA SER A 272 -25.48 -11.97 26.01
C SER A 272 -24.87 -11.06 24.93
N LEU A 273 -23.58 -11.21 24.64
CA LEU A 273 -22.90 -10.49 23.57
C LEU A 273 -23.51 -10.82 22.20
N LEU A 274 -23.74 -12.08 21.89
CA LEU A 274 -24.37 -12.50 20.64
C LEU A 274 -25.81 -12.01 20.50
N ALA A 275 -26.57 -11.96 21.61
CA ALA A 275 -27.92 -11.41 21.62
C ALA A 275 -27.92 -9.89 21.31
N GLU A 276 -26.95 -9.14 21.85
CA GLU A 276 -26.75 -7.73 21.52
C GLU A 276 -26.41 -7.54 20.04
N ILE A 277 -25.39 -8.24 19.54
CA ILE A 277 -24.94 -8.18 18.14
C ILE A 277 -26.10 -8.46 17.17
N ASN A 278 -26.92 -9.45 17.50
CA ASN A 278 -27.98 -9.94 16.63
C ASN A 278 -29.35 -9.31 16.85
N LYS A 279 -29.45 -8.28 17.70
CA LYS A 279 -30.73 -7.65 18.09
C LYS A 279 -31.57 -7.23 16.87
N THR A 280 -30.96 -6.82 15.79
CA THR A 280 -31.63 -6.37 14.55
C THR A 280 -31.58 -7.40 13.43
N SER A 281 -30.92 -8.54 13.62
CA SER A 281 -30.74 -9.57 12.58
C SER A 281 -32.04 -10.32 12.33
N LYS A 282 -32.43 -10.45 11.06
CA LYS A 282 -33.60 -11.20 10.60
C LYS A 282 -33.21 -12.46 9.83
N THR A 283 -32.05 -12.45 9.20
CA THR A 283 -31.51 -13.52 8.35
C THR A 283 -30.16 -14.00 8.85
N PRO A 284 -29.69 -15.17 8.42
CA PRO A 284 -28.30 -15.60 8.69
C PRO A 284 -27.27 -14.61 8.14
N GLU A 285 -27.50 -14.00 6.97
CA GLU A 285 -26.65 -12.99 6.36
C GLU A 285 -26.55 -11.74 7.23
N ASP A 286 -27.67 -11.31 7.83
CA ASP A 286 -27.66 -10.20 8.79
C ASP A 286 -26.78 -10.52 10.00
N ARG A 287 -26.84 -11.77 10.50
CA ARG A 287 -25.99 -12.20 11.64
C ARG A 287 -24.51 -12.14 11.29
N ILE A 288 -24.13 -12.61 10.10
CA ILE A 288 -22.74 -12.50 9.62
C ILE A 288 -22.33 -11.02 9.53
N SER A 289 -23.13 -10.21 8.85
CA SER A 289 -22.86 -8.79 8.63
C SER A 289 -22.76 -8.03 9.95
N ASN A 290 -23.72 -8.23 10.87
CA ASN A 290 -23.73 -7.56 12.16
C ASN A 290 -22.55 -8.00 13.06
N THR A 291 -22.15 -9.28 13.02
CA THR A 291 -20.99 -9.76 13.77
C THR A 291 -19.70 -9.14 13.24
N TYR A 292 -19.52 -9.14 11.91
CA TYR A 292 -18.36 -8.50 11.28
C TYR A 292 -18.31 -7.01 11.62
N ARG A 293 -19.42 -6.29 11.43
CA ARG A 293 -19.53 -4.86 11.75
C ARG A 293 -19.25 -4.58 13.22
N TRP A 294 -19.78 -5.42 14.11
CA TRP A 294 -19.55 -5.23 15.55
C TRP A 294 -18.05 -5.28 15.89
N VAL A 295 -17.29 -6.22 15.28
CA VAL A 295 -15.83 -6.29 15.48
C VAL A 295 -15.15 -5.04 14.94
N GLN A 296 -15.52 -4.58 13.74
CA GLN A 296 -14.97 -3.37 13.12
C GLN A 296 -15.19 -2.11 13.97
N ASP A 297 -16.39 -1.99 14.61
CA ASP A 297 -16.76 -0.81 15.40
C ASP A 297 -16.20 -0.82 16.82
N ASN A 298 -16.05 -2.00 17.41
CA ASN A 298 -15.77 -2.13 18.84
C ASN A 298 -14.32 -2.51 19.14
N ILE A 299 -13.58 -2.96 18.15
CA ILE A 299 -12.17 -3.36 18.31
C ILE A 299 -11.30 -2.47 17.44
N ARG A 300 -10.45 -1.68 18.09
CA ARG A 300 -9.48 -0.86 17.39
C ARG A 300 -8.33 -1.73 16.91
N TYR A 301 -7.95 -1.62 15.63
CA TYR A 301 -6.72 -2.24 15.15
C TYR A 301 -5.49 -1.57 15.75
N ILE A 302 -4.64 -2.36 16.39
CA ILE A 302 -3.35 -1.91 16.94
C ILE A 302 -2.35 -3.06 16.71
N ALA A 303 -1.40 -2.86 15.80
CA ALA A 303 -0.36 -3.84 15.53
C ALA A 303 0.58 -3.96 16.73
N TYR A 304 0.74 -5.19 17.24
CA TYR A 304 1.64 -5.54 18.33
C TYR A 304 2.48 -6.74 17.88
N GLU A 305 3.77 -6.52 17.64
CA GLU A 305 4.62 -7.49 16.95
C GLU A 305 5.85 -7.92 17.77
N ALA A 306 5.85 -7.70 19.09
CA ALA A 306 6.97 -8.04 19.95
C ALA A 306 7.16 -9.57 20.09
N GLY A 307 8.32 -10.07 19.69
CA GLY A 307 8.74 -11.45 19.90
C GLY A 307 7.69 -12.47 19.44
N ILE A 308 7.33 -13.41 20.31
CA ILE A 308 6.34 -14.46 19.98
C ILE A 308 4.93 -13.90 19.75
N ALA A 309 4.60 -12.73 20.29
CA ALA A 309 3.30 -12.08 20.04
C ALA A 309 3.14 -11.63 18.57
N GLY A 310 4.24 -11.49 17.82
CA GLY A 310 4.19 -11.32 16.37
C GLY A 310 3.54 -12.51 15.63
N HIS A 311 3.42 -13.67 16.28
CA HIS A 311 2.85 -14.89 15.70
C HIS A 311 1.66 -15.45 16.47
N ARG A 312 1.59 -15.20 17.78
CA ARG A 312 0.54 -15.70 18.65
C ARG A 312 -0.53 -14.64 18.90
N PRO A 313 -1.82 -14.92 18.65
CA PRO A 313 -2.89 -13.97 18.94
C PRO A 313 -3.11 -13.78 20.44
N ASP A 314 -3.64 -12.61 20.82
CA ASP A 314 -4.37 -12.45 22.07
C ASP A 314 -5.61 -13.36 22.07
N THR A 315 -6.06 -13.81 23.25
CA THR A 315 -7.33 -14.53 23.36
C THR A 315 -8.52 -13.63 23.02
N PRO A 316 -9.63 -14.17 22.47
CA PRO A 316 -10.83 -13.38 22.22
C PRO A 316 -11.34 -12.60 23.45
N ALA A 317 -11.23 -13.19 24.66
CA ALA A 317 -11.58 -12.50 25.89
C ALA A 317 -10.70 -11.28 26.18
N GLU A 318 -9.40 -11.38 25.94
CA GLU A 318 -8.46 -10.26 26.10
C GLU A 318 -8.71 -9.15 25.08
N VAL A 319 -8.94 -9.49 23.79
CA VAL A 319 -9.29 -8.51 22.74
C VAL A 319 -10.56 -7.76 23.13
N LEU A 320 -11.59 -8.46 23.60
CA LEU A 320 -12.83 -7.85 24.08
C LEU A 320 -12.62 -6.93 25.29
N ARG A 321 -11.81 -7.36 26.26
CA ARG A 321 -11.50 -6.57 27.45
C ARG A 321 -10.72 -5.29 27.12
N LYS A 322 -9.70 -5.43 26.24
CA LYS A 322 -8.81 -4.34 25.82
C LYS A 322 -9.47 -3.37 24.83
N ARG A 323 -10.48 -3.84 24.05
CA ARG A 323 -11.09 -3.11 22.94
C ARG A 323 -10.11 -2.76 21.83
N TYR A 324 -9.02 -3.51 21.75
CA TYR A 324 -8.09 -3.46 20.62
C TYR A 324 -7.46 -4.84 20.39
N GLY A 325 -6.95 -5.05 19.18
CA GLY A 325 -6.20 -6.23 18.77
C GLY A 325 -5.46 -5.97 17.48
N ASP A 326 -4.48 -6.81 17.19
CA ASP A 326 -3.83 -6.87 15.89
C ASP A 326 -4.65 -7.73 14.89
N CYS A 327 -4.14 -7.97 13.68
CA CYS A 327 -4.81 -8.80 12.68
C CYS A 327 -5.19 -10.18 13.23
N LYS A 328 -4.27 -10.80 14.00
CA LYS A 328 -4.45 -12.13 14.60
C LYS A 328 -5.57 -12.13 15.65
N GLY A 329 -5.54 -11.18 16.56
CA GLY A 329 -6.54 -11.04 17.61
C GLY A 329 -7.93 -10.74 17.07
N MET A 330 -8.04 -9.84 16.09
CA MET A 330 -9.32 -9.48 15.46
C MET A 330 -9.88 -10.63 14.61
N ALA A 331 -9.03 -11.34 13.84
CA ALA A 331 -9.44 -12.49 13.05
C ALA A 331 -9.91 -13.66 13.92
N LEU A 332 -9.19 -13.94 15.03
CA LEU A 332 -9.58 -14.99 15.97
C LEU A 332 -10.89 -14.67 16.68
N LEU A 333 -11.07 -13.42 17.13
CA LEU A 333 -12.32 -12.97 17.74
C LEU A 333 -13.49 -13.14 16.76
N LEU A 334 -13.37 -12.63 15.53
CA LEU A 334 -14.40 -12.77 14.50
C LEU A 334 -14.72 -14.24 14.21
N THR A 335 -13.70 -15.06 14.05
CA THR A 335 -13.85 -16.51 13.83
C THR A 335 -14.60 -17.17 14.98
N THR A 336 -14.27 -16.83 16.23
CA THR A 336 -14.92 -17.38 17.43
C THR A 336 -16.38 -16.97 17.52
N LEU A 337 -16.70 -15.69 17.29
CA LEU A 337 -18.07 -15.19 17.32
C LEU A 337 -18.95 -15.81 16.22
N LEU A 338 -18.43 -15.98 15.02
CA LEU A 338 -19.16 -16.61 13.91
C LEU A 338 -19.35 -18.12 14.17
N LYS A 339 -18.33 -18.84 14.63
CA LYS A 339 -18.43 -20.26 15.00
C LYS A 339 -19.50 -20.49 16.09
N ALA A 340 -19.55 -19.64 17.10
CA ALA A 340 -20.54 -19.72 18.17
C ALA A 340 -21.99 -19.54 17.69
N GLN A 341 -22.18 -18.99 16.50
CA GLN A 341 -23.48 -18.85 15.83
C GLN A 341 -23.76 -19.96 14.80
N GLY A 342 -22.88 -20.97 14.71
CA GLY A 342 -23.04 -22.12 13.81
C GLY A 342 -22.51 -21.89 12.38
N PHE A 343 -21.75 -20.84 12.13
CA PHE A 343 -21.12 -20.61 10.83
C PHE A 343 -19.76 -21.32 10.71
N ASP A 344 -19.42 -21.80 9.51
CA ASP A 344 -18.10 -22.37 9.21
C ASP A 344 -17.08 -21.25 8.96
N ALA A 345 -16.64 -20.62 10.03
CA ALA A 345 -15.62 -19.57 10.05
C ALA A 345 -14.26 -20.16 10.45
N ARG A 346 -13.18 -19.75 9.79
CA ARG A 346 -11.88 -20.38 9.91
C ARG A 346 -10.76 -19.35 9.98
N TRP A 347 -9.78 -19.61 10.85
CA TRP A 347 -8.49 -18.92 10.88
C TRP A 347 -7.79 -19.08 9.52
N THR A 348 -7.16 -18.03 9.05
CA THR A 348 -6.50 -18.03 7.74
C THR A 348 -5.26 -17.17 7.75
N ASP A 349 -4.10 -17.78 7.59
CA ASP A 349 -2.85 -17.06 7.33
C ASP A 349 -2.79 -16.69 5.84
N ILE A 350 -2.32 -15.48 5.55
CA ILE A 350 -2.25 -14.97 4.19
C ILE A 350 -1.08 -14.02 4.01
N GLY A 351 -0.47 -14.02 2.82
CA GLY A 351 0.45 -12.97 2.41
C GLY A 351 -0.32 -11.78 1.86
N THR A 352 0.09 -10.57 2.22
CA THR A 352 -0.35 -9.38 1.49
C THR A 352 0.40 -9.27 0.16
N GLU A 353 0.11 -8.22 -0.61
CA GLU A 353 0.83 -7.93 -1.86
C GLU A 353 2.36 -7.73 -1.69
N GLU A 354 2.83 -7.58 -0.46
CA GLU A 354 4.25 -7.54 -0.10
C GLU A 354 4.93 -8.90 -0.25
N ILE A 355 4.17 -9.99 -0.35
CA ILE A 355 4.67 -11.36 -0.44
C ILE A 355 4.49 -11.89 -1.87
N PRO A 356 5.51 -11.82 -2.75
CA PRO A 356 5.37 -12.20 -4.17
C PRO A 356 5.47 -13.70 -4.43
N PHE A 357 5.27 -14.56 -3.44
CA PHE A 357 5.35 -16.01 -3.58
C PHE A 357 4.28 -16.73 -2.75
N LYS A 358 4.02 -17.99 -3.07
CA LYS A 358 3.05 -18.83 -2.38
C LYS A 358 3.71 -19.59 -1.25
N MET A 359 3.01 -19.76 -0.12
CA MET A 359 3.46 -20.59 1.01
C MET A 359 3.66 -22.06 0.62
N SER A 360 2.88 -22.56 -0.36
CA SER A 360 3.06 -23.92 -0.91
C SER A 360 4.41 -24.12 -1.61
N ASP A 361 4.95 -23.07 -2.22
CA ASP A 361 6.19 -23.11 -2.99
C ASP A 361 7.41 -22.83 -2.10
N VAL A 362 7.20 -21.99 -1.07
CA VAL A 362 8.22 -21.56 -0.11
C VAL A 362 7.63 -21.58 1.29
N PRO A 363 7.67 -22.73 1.99
CA PRO A 363 7.16 -22.86 3.35
C PRO A 363 8.13 -22.19 4.36
N THR A 364 7.86 -20.93 4.67
CA THR A 364 8.66 -20.09 5.58
C THR A 364 7.76 -19.12 6.33
N LEU A 365 8.19 -18.63 7.50
CA LEU A 365 7.45 -17.60 8.25
C LEU A 365 7.30 -16.29 7.45
N ALA A 366 8.18 -16.04 6.48
CA ALA A 366 8.03 -14.90 5.58
C ALA A 366 6.92 -15.06 4.53
N GLY A 367 6.21 -16.19 4.50
CA GLY A 367 5.15 -16.47 3.52
C GLY A 367 3.78 -15.90 3.90
N ALA A 368 3.59 -15.45 5.13
CA ALA A 368 2.39 -14.78 5.62
C ALA A 368 2.79 -13.61 6.51
N ASP A 369 2.15 -12.48 6.30
CA ASP A 369 2.32 -11.25 7.08
C ASP A 369 0.98 -10.72 7.62
N HIS A 370 -0.10 -11.46 7.36
CA HIS A 370 -1.44 -11.09 7.76
C HIS A 370 -2.28 -12.31 8.14
N VAL A 371 -3.32 -12.08 8.94
CA VAL A 371 -4.30 -13.09 9.36
C VAL A 371 -5.70 -12.53 9.18
N ILE A 372 -6.58 -13.35 8.57
CA ILE A 372 -7.97 -13.02 8.32
C ILE A 372 -8.91 -14.13 8.78
N CYS A 373 -10.21 -13.87 8.74
CA CYS A 373 -11.25 -14.88 8.89
C CYS A 373 -11.76 -15.33 7.52
N THR A 374 -11.71 -16.63 7.23
CA THR A 374 -12.39 -17.19 6.06
C THR A 374 -13.71 -17.79 6.48
N LEU A 375 -14.80 -17.40 5.80
CA LEU A 375 -16.15 -17.93 6.01
C LEU A 375 -16.58 -18.80 4.83
N LEU A 376 -16.89 -20.07 5.09
CA LEU A 376 -17.50 -20.98 4.11
C LEU A 376 -19.01 -20.96 4.30
N TYR A 377 -19.73 -20.37 3.35
CA TYR A 377 -21.16 -20.19 3.49
C TYR A 377 -21.90 -20.33 2.15
N LYS A 378 -22.94 -21.19 2.10
CA LYS A 378 -23.74 -21.45 0.90
C LYS A 378 -22.89 -21.79 -0.34
N GLY A 379 -21.85 -22.60 -0.15
CA GLY A 379 -20.97 -23.05 -1.24
C GLY A 379 -20.00 -21.99 -1.77
N LYS A 380 -19.88 -20.84 -1.09
CA LYS A 380 -18.93 -19.76 -1.40
C LYS A 380 -17.90 -19.62 -0.30
N THR A 381 -16.70 -19.19 -0.69
CA THR A 381 -15.61 -18.79 0.23
C THR A 381 -15.58 -17.26 0.29
N TYR A 382 -15.68 -16.71 1.50
CA TYR A 382 -15.55 -15.27 1.77
C TYR A 382 -14.27 -15.05 2.58
N PHE A 383 -13.39 -14.18 2.09
CA PHE A 383 -12.16 -13.78 2.77
C PHE A 383 -12.43 -12.45 3.49
N ILE A 384 -12.65 -12.52 4.80
CA ILE A 384 -13.15 -11.42 5.61
C ILE A 384 -12.00 -10.85 6.44
N ASP A 385 -11.62 -9.61 6.16
CA ASP A 385 -10.58 -8.90 6.89
C ASP A 385 -11.20 -7.92 7.88
N ALA A 386 -11.12 -8.24 9.17
CA ALA A 386 -11.69 -7.40 10.24
C ALA A 386 -10.89 -6.12 10.51
N THR A 387 -9.72 -5.97 9.91
CA THR A 387 -8.91 -4.74 10.03
C THR A 387 -9.38 -3.63 9.09
N CYS A 388 -10.13 -3.98 8.02
CA CYS A 388 -10.83 -3.03 7.15
C CYS A 388 -12.16 -2.61 7.80
N LYS A 389 -12.48 -1.31 7.82
CA LYS A 389 -13.63 -0.78 8.57
C LYS A 389 -14.90 -0.56 7.76
N HIS A 390 -14.76 -0.25 6.46
CA HIS A 390 -15.84 0.34 5.67
C HIS A 390 -16.28 -0.49 4.46
N ILE A 391 -15.89 -1.76 4.42
CA ILE A 391 -16.32 -2.71 3.40
C ILE A 391 -17.22 -3.79 4.01
N PRO A 392 -18.22 -4.30 3.27
CA PRO A 392 -19.05 -5.42 3.72
C PRO A 392 -18.26 -6.73 3.69
N TYR A 393 -18.70 -7.75 4.45
CA TYR A 393 -18.05 -9.07 4.49
C TYR A 393 -18.02 -9.78 3.13
N THR A 394 -18.82 -9.34 2.17
CA THR A 394 -18.88 -9.88 0.80
C THR A 394 -17.77 -9.32 -0.11
N TYR A 395 -17.05 -8.30 0.33
CA TYR A 395 -15.96 -7.69 -0.41
C TYR A 395 -14.60 -8.11 0.15
N THR A 396 -13.67 -8.43 -0.72
CA THR A 396 -12.29 -8.79 -0.35
C THR A 396 -11.37 -7.63 -0.68
N PRO A 397 -10.63 -7.08 0.31
CA PRO A 397 -9.77 -5.90 0.10
C PRO A 397 -8.61 -6.19 -0.86
N GLN A 398 -8.15 -5.13 -1.57
CA GLN A 398 -7.11 -5.22 -2.59
C GLN A 398 -5.81 -5.84 -2.07
N GLY A 399 -5.42 -5.52 -0.84
CA GLY A 399 -4.11 -5.93 -0.28
C GLY A 399 -3.90 -7.44 -0.19
N ILE A 400 -4.97 -8.25 -0.24
CA ILE A 400 -4.87 -9.72 -0.18
C ILE A 400 -5.34 -10.42 -1.46
N GLN A 401 -5.79 -9.68 -2.47
CA GLN A 401 -6.25 -10.25 -3.74
C GLN A 401 -5.08 -10.87 -4.52
N GLY A 402 -5.30 -12.07 -5.06
CA GLY A 402 -4.28 -12.83 -5.79
C GLY A 402 -3.32 -13.62 -4.91
N SER A 403 -3.32 -13.41 -3.61
CA SER A 403 -2.49 -14.13 -2.65
C SER A 403 -3.00 -15.53 -2.35
N GLN A 404 -2.12 -16.40 -1.89
CA GLN A 404 -2.49 -17.72 -1.40
C GLN A 404 -2.91 -17.67 0.06
N ALA A 405 -4.14 -18.05 0.35
CA ALA A 405 -4.68 -18.24 1.69
C ALA A 405 -4.39 -19.66 2.19
N MET A 406 -3.89 -19.78 3.41
CA MET A 406 -3.71 -21.03 4.15
C MET A 406 -4.79 -21.13 5.22
N ILE A 407 -5.91 -21.76 4.87
CA ILE A 407 -7.15 -21.81 5.65
C ILE A 407 -7.12 -23.00 6.60
N ALA A 408 -7.47 -22.78 7.87
CA ALA A 408 -7.59 -23.85 8.87
C ALA A 408 -8.59 -24.92 8.44
N ASN A 409 -8.16 -26.21 8.41
CA ASN A 409 -8.95 -27.32 7.90
C ASN A 409 -8.53 -28.65 8.54
N GLY A 410 -8.64 -28.76 9.87
CA GLY A 410 -8.21 -29.96 10.63
C GLY A 410 -6.70 -30.13 10.57
N ASP A 411 -6.23 -31.33 10.22
CA ASP A 411 -4.81 -31.69 10.25
C ASP A 411 -4.00 -31.15 9.05
N ARG A 412 -4.65 -30.65 8.02
CA ARG A 412 -4.01 -30.12 6.81
C ARG A 412 -4.68 -28.81 6.36
N PRO A 413 -3.93 -27.86 5.82
CA PRO A 413 -4.49 -26.61 5.35
C PRO A 413 -5.36 -26.86 4.10
N ARG A 414 -6.40 -26.04 3.94
CA ARG A 414 -7.03 -25.79 2.64
C ARG A 414 -6.33 -24.59 2.02
N LEU A 415 -5.71 -24.78 0.88
CA LEU A 415 -5.01 -23.72 0.15
C LEU A 415 -5.91 -23.19 -0.96
N GLU A 416 -6.16 -21.89 -0.97
CA GLU A 416 -6.93 -21.22 -2.03
C GLU A 416 -6.21 -19.93 -2.47
N ILE A 417 -6.39 -19.58 -3.75
CA ILE A 417 -5.98 -18.26 -4.24
C ILE A 417 -7.16 -17.32 -4.09
N VAL A 418 -6.94 -16.22 -3.39
CA VAL A 418 -7.95 -15.17 -3.22
C VAL A 418 -8.29 -14.55 -4.58
N PRO A 419 -9.57 -14.53 -4.99
CA PRO A 419 -9.94 -13.98 -6.28
C PRO A 419 -9.57 -12.51 -6.43
N VAL A 420 -9.06 -12.17 -7.60
CA VAL A 420 -8.80 -10.78 -7.99
C VAL A 420 -10.13 -10.15 -8.43
N ARG A 421 -10.49 -9.01 -7.82
CA ARG A 421 -11.71 -8.27 -8.12
C ARG A 421 -11.59 -7.49 -9.43
N LYS A 422 -12.73 -7.28 -10.09
CA LYS A 422 -12.80 -6.46 -11.30
C LYS A 422 -12.82 -4.96 -10.96
N PRO A 423 -12.41 -4.07 -11.88
CA PRO A 423 -12.45 -2.62 -11.63
C PRO A 423 -13.84 -2.07 -11.32
N ASP A 424 -14.91 -2.70 -11.80
CA ASP A 424 -16.29 -2.27 -11.56
C ASP A 424 -16.81 -2.66 -10.15
N GLU A 425 -16.03 -3.37 -9.37
CA GLU A 425 -16.32 -3.67 -7.97
C GLU A 425 -15.69 -2.64 -7.01
N SER A 426 -14.81 -1.77 -7.52
CA SER A 426 -14.18 -0.66 -6.78
C SER A 426 -14.36 0.64 -7.58
N ILE A 427 -15.19 1.54 -7.10
CA ILE A 427 -15.66 2.69 -7.87
C ILE A 427 -15.53 3.97 -7.06
N ASP A 428 -15.00 5.01 -7.70
CA ASP A 428 -15.08 6.41 -7.32
C ASP A 428 -15.91 7.14 -8.38
N SER A 429 -17.06 7.69 -8.01
CA SER A 429 -17.98 8.32 -8.94
C SER A 429 -18.46 9.67 -8.44
N LEU A 430 -18.36 10.69 -9.29
CA LEU A 430 -18.88 12.03 -9.04
C LEU A 430 -19.76 12.46 -10.22
N SER A 431 -20.99 12.88 -9.91
CA SER A 431 -21.96 13.30 -10.93
C SER A 431 -22.58 14.65 -10.59
N TYR A 432 -22.81 15.48 -11.62
CA TYR A 432 -23.48 16.76 -11.52
C TYR A 432 -24.73 16.80 -12.40
N ASN A 433 -25.81 17.38 -11.87
CA ASN A 433 -27.00 17.72 -12.64
C ASN A 433 -27.13 19.23 -12.66
N TYR A 434 -26.84 19.82 -13.83
CA TYR A 434 -26.76 21.26 -14.02
C TYR A 434 -27.95 21.85 -14.80
N GLN A 435 -28.29 23.05 -14.42
CA GLN A 435 -29.11 23.98 -15.19
C GLN A 435 -28.35 25.29 -15.30
N LEU A 436 -28.44 25.96 -16.44
CA LEU A 436 -27.90 27.31 -16.60
C LEU A 436 -28.85 28.33 -15.95
N GLN A 437 -28.33 29.11 -14.98
CA GLN A 437 -29.03 30.23 -14.36
C GLN A 437 -28.16 31.50 -14.44
N GLY A 438 -28.56 32.44 -15.27
CA GLY A 438 -27.72 33.61 -15.56
C GLY A 438 -26.40 33.20 -16.22
N ASP A 439 -25.29 33.48 -15.56
CA ASP A 439 -23.93 33.19 -16.00
C ASP A 439 -23.28 32.03 -15.23
N ALA A 440 -24.07 31.15 -14.61
CA ALA A 440 -23.58 30.03 -13.81
C ALA A 440 -24.31 28.73 -14.11
N LEU A 441 -23.59 27.60 -13.97
CA LEU A 441 -24.19 26.26 -13.82
C LEU A 441 -24.61 26.05 -12.37
N VAL A 442 -25.90 25.87 -12.16
CA VAL A 442 -26.48 25.63 -10.82
C VAL A 442 -27.09 24.24 -10.78
N GLY A 443 -26.89 23.51 -9.68
CA GLY A 443 -27.46 22.18 -9.60
C GLY A 443 -27.08 21.40 -8.35
N THR A 444 -27.04 20.09 -8.51
CA THR A 444 -26.67 19.16 -7.44
C THR A 444 -25.49 18.30 -7.86
N ALA A 445 -24.56 18.07 -6.93
CA ALA A 445 -23.50 17.10 -7.06
C ALA A 445 -23.82 15.86 -6.20
N THR A 446 -23.45 14.69 -6.68
CA THR A 446 -23.56 13.42 -5.97
C THR A 446 -22.26 12.66 -6.09
N TYR A 447 -21.66 12.32 -4.97
CA TYR A 447 -20.51 11.43 -4.90
C TYR A 447 -20.95 10.05 -4.43
N MET A 448 -20.44 9.02 -5.08
CA MET A 448 -20.70 7.62 -4.73
C MET A 448 -19.39 6.84 -4.79
N THR A 449 -19.17 5.99 -3.80
CA THR A 449 -17.97 5.17 -3.72
C THR A 449 -18.29 3.75 -3.29
N ARG A 450 -17.49 2.77 -3.77
CA ARG A 450 -17.71 1.34 -3.54
C ARG A 450 -16.37 0.60 -3.48
N GLY A 451 -16.32 -0.51 -2.73
CA GLY A 451 -15.16 -1.39 -2.65
C GLY A 451 -13.96 -0.72 -1.99
N ASP A 452 -12.76 -0.94 -2.51
CA ASP A 452 -11.52 -0.34 -1.98
C ASP A 452 -11.54 1.19 -1.99
N MET A 453 -12.20 1.80 -2.99
CA MET A 453 -12.39 3.25 -3.04
C MET A 453 -13.26 3.75 -1.89
N LYS A 454 -14.27 2.96 -1.47
CA LYS A 454 -15.07 3.29 -0.29
C LYS A 454 -14.24 3.16 0.99
N GLU A 455 -13.53 2.05 1.15
CA GLU A 455 -12.66 1.84 2.32
C GLU A 455 -11.67 3.01 2.47
N TRP A 456 -11.00 3.37 1.37
CA TRP A 456 -10.06 4.48 1.35
C TRP A 456 -10.72 5.81 1.75
N PHE A 457 -11.83 6.20 1.09
CA PHE A 457 -12.50 7.46 1.33
C PHE A 457 -13.02 7.59 2.77
N MET A 458 -13.69 6.54 3.27
CA MET A 458 -14.28 6.53 4.61
C MET A 458 -13.19 6.50 5.70
N SER A 459 -12.08 5.80 5.47
CA SER A 459 -10.92 5.82 6.38
C SER A 459 -10.29 7.21 6.47
N VAL A 460 -10.24 7.95 5.36
CA VAL A 460 -9.85 9.35 5.37
C VAL A 460 -10.82 10.19 6.19
N SER A 461 -12.12 10.02 5.99
CA SER A 461 -13.16 10.72 6.74
C SER A 461 -13.03 10.49 8.25
N ASP A 462 -12.79 9.26 8.68
CA ASP A 462 -12.52 8.92 10.10
C ASP A 462 -11.31 9.69 10.67
N ASN A 463 -10.23 9.81 9.88
CA ASN A 463 -9.00 10.46 10.33
C ASN A 463 -9.08 11.99 10.39
N VAL A 464 -9.87 12.61 9.51
CA VAL A 464 -10.08 14.08 9.53
C VAL A 464 -10.90 14.51 10.75
N GLY A 465 -11.72 13.59 11.26
CA GLY A 465 -12.61 13.81 12.40
C GLY A 465 -13.84 14.66 12.08
N SER A 466 -14.84 14.61 12.95
CA SER A 466 -16.15 15.20 12.72
C SER A 466 -16.14 16.71 12.43
N LYS A 467 -15.17 17.45 12.98
CA LYS A 467 -15.06 18.91 12.83
C LYS A 467 -14.74 19.36 11.41
N HIS A 468 -14.04 18.53 10.64
CA HIS A 468 -13.58 18.84 9.27
C HIS A 468 -14.23 17.95 8.22
N ASN A 469 -15.15 17.08 8.62
CA ASN A 469 -15.77 16.13 7.70
C ASN A 469 -16.62 16.86 6.65
N ASP A 470 -17.38 17.89 7.03
CA ASP A 470 -18.18 18.68 6.08
C ASP A 470 -17.28 19.36 5.04
N ASP A 471 -16.11 19.86 5.44
CA ASP A 471 -15.13 20.45 4.52
C ASP A 471 -14.56 19.39 3.57
N LEU A 472 -14.27 18.17 4.07
CA LEU A 472 -13.82 17.05 3.25
C LEU A 472 -14.86 16.69 2.19
N LEU A 473 -16.12 16.52 2.59
CA LEU A 473 -17.21 16.19 1.68
C LEU A 473 -17.43 17.30 0.64
N ALA A 474 -17.43 18.56 1.09
CA ALA A 474 -17.57 19.72 0.18
C ALA A 474 -16.41 19.79 -0.82
N ASN A 475 -15.17 19.55 -0.40
CA ASN A 475 -14.00 19.53 -1.26
C ASN A 475 -14.06 18.39 -2.29
N ASN A 476 -14.62 17.23 -1.95
CA ASN A 476 -14.81 16.14 -2.91
C ASN A 476 -15.95 16.41 -3.91
N LEU A 477 -16.91 17.27 -3.57
CA LEU A 477 -17.95 17.73 -4.52
C LEU A 477 -17.50 18.94 -5.35
N ASN A 478 -16.36 19.56 -5.01
CA ASN A 478 -15.85 20.73 -5.71
C ASN A 478 -15.09 20.34 -6.98
N SER A 479 -15.11 21.22 -7.96
CA SER A 479 -14.25 21.14 -9.15
C SER A 479 -12.89 21.76 -8.83
N ASP A 480 -11.80 21.04 -9.10
CA ASP A 480 -10.44 21.51 -8.81
C ASP A 480 -10.02 22.73 -9.66
N ALA A 481 -10.57 22.88 -10.87
CA ALA A 481 -10.19 23.97 -11.78
C ALA A 481 -10.86 25.31 -11.45
N HIS A 482 -11.92 25.30 -10.65
CA HIS A 482 -12.77 26.47 -10.48
C HIS A 482 -13.21 26.63 -9.05
N ASN A 483 -13.25 27.87 -8.55
CA ASN A 483 -13.85 28.21 -7.25
C ASN A 483 -15.37 28.00 -7.29
N MET A 484 -15.80 26.76 -7.43
CA MET A 484 -17.20 26.38 -7.37
C MET A 484 -17.69 26.50 -5.93
N MET A 485 -18.87 27.07 -5.74
CA MET A 485 -19.51 27.10 -4.42
C MET A 485 -20.24 25.78 -4.19
N VAL A 486 -19.98 25.16 -3.05
CA VAL A 486 -20.64 23.95 -2.59
C VAL A 486 -21.36 24.24 -1.28
N SER A 487 -22.60 23.81 -1.15
CA SER A 487 -23.42 24.00 0.05
C SER A 487 -24.36 22.82 0.28
N ASP A 488 -25.02 22.79 1.45
CA ASP A 488 -26.01 21.77 1.82
C ASP A 488 -25.50 20.33 1.67
N VAL A 489 -24.21 20.12 2.00
CA VAL A 489 -23.56 18.80 1.91
C VAL A 489 -24.12 17.88 2.98
N LYS A 490 -24.49 16.67 2.59
CA LYS A 490 -25.00 15.66 3.52
C LYS A 490 -24.78 14.24 3.04
N TRP A 491 -24.53 13.35 3.95
CA TRP A 491 -24.58 11.92 3.73
C TRP A 491 -26.00 11.48 3.35
N VAL A 492 -26.09 10.61 2.36
CA VAL A 492 -27.31 9.90 1.95
C VAL A 492 -27.22 8.45 2.39
N ASP A 493 -26.02 7.88 2.33
CA ASP A 493 -25.70 6.53 2.79
C ASP A 493 -24.24 6.50 3.26
N ASP A 494 -24.02 6.36 4.56
CA ASP A 494 -22.72 6.21 5.23
C ASP A 494 -22.59 4.84 5.92
N ASP A 495 -23.58 3.95 5.78
CA ASP A 495 -23.56 2.64 6.44
C ASP A 495 -22.47 1.74 5.83
N PRO A 496 -21.47 1.33 6.62
CA PRO A 496 -20.39 0.47 6.13
C PRO A 496 -20.85 -0.92 5.67
N ARG A 497 -22.01 -1.39 6.12
CA ARG A 497 -22.60 -2.68 5.70
C ARG A 497 -23.13 -2.65 4.28
N HIS A 498 -23.47 -1.47 3.77
CA HIS A 498 -23.90 -1.28 2.40
C HIS A 498 -22.72 -1.32 1.45
N GLU A 499 -22.96 -1.72 0.22
CA GLU A 499 -21.92 -1.73 -0.82
C GLU A 499 -21.45 -0.31 -1.18
N TRP A 500 -22.34 0.67 -1.13
CA TRP A 500 -22.10 2.04 -1.53
C TRP A 500 -22.04 3.00 -0.34
N GLY A 501 -21.08 3.91 -0.39
CA GLY A 501 -21.12 5.17 0.34
C GLY A 501 -21.62 6.27 -0.57
N LYS A 502 -22.47 7.19 -0.08
CA LYS A 502 -23.10 8.22 -0.91
C LYS A 502 -23.31 9.51 -0.14
N PHE A 503 -22.92 10.62 -0.74
CA PHE A 503 -23.29 11.96 -0.25
C PHE A 503 -23.60 12.90 -1.39
N THR A 504 -24.27 14.01 -1.09
CA THR A 504 -24.74 14.99 -2.07
C THR A 504 -24.61 16.42 -1.52
N GLY A 505 -24.57 17.39 -2.43
CA GLY A 505 -24.56 18.81 -2.11
C GLY A 505 -25.14 19.65 -3.24
N LYS A 506 -25.43 20.91 -2.97
CA LYS A 506 -25.77 21.92 -3.98
C LYS A 506 -24.49 22.55 -4.50
N VAL A 507 -24.48 22.86 -5.78
CA VAL A 507 -23.32 23.46 -6.46
C VAL A 507 -23.72 24.66 -7.31
N VAL A 508 -22.84 25.67 -7.32
CA VAL A 508 -22.90 26.82 -8.22
C VAL A 508 -21.53 26.99 -8.84
N ASN A 509 -21.43 26.71 -10.14
CA ASN A 509 -20.19 26.78 -10.93
C ASN A 509 -20.27 27.91 -11.98
N LYS A 510 -19.87 29.10 -11.56
CA LYS A 510 -19.86 30.28 -12.43
C LYS A 510 -18.70 30.24 -13.45
N PRO A 511 -17.46 29.86 -13.06
CA PRO A 511 -16.34 29.82 -14.01
C PRO A 511 -16.52 28.86 -15.19
N ALA A 512 -17.39 27.85 -15.06
CA ALA A 512 -17.66 26.89 -16.13
C ALA A 512 -18.46 27.49 -17.32
N VAL A 513 -18.94 28.74 -17.23
CA VAL A 513 -19.69 29.40 -18.28
C VAL A 513 -18.97 30.67 -18.74
N GLN A 514 -18.61 30.72 -20.00
CA GLN A 514 -18.02 31.89 -20.62
C GLN A 514 -18.96 32.36 -21.75
N GLN A 515 -19.10 33.65 -21.88
CA GLN A 515 -19.93 34.26 -22.96
C GLN A 515 -19.04 35.13 -23.86
N ALA A 516 -19.07 34.84 -25.16
CA ALA A 516 -18.40 35.63 -26.17
C ALA A 516 -19.26 35.63 -27.48
N ASP A 517 -19.34 36.75 -28.16
CA ASP A 517 -19.98 36.91 -29.47
C ASP A 517 -21.42 36.35 -29.58
N GLY A 518 -22.15 36.38 -28.46
CA GLY A 518 -23.53 35.87 -28.39
C GLY A 518 -23.66 34.37 -28.23
N GLU A 519 -22.55 33.67 -28.03
CA GLU A 519 -22.44 32.25 -27.76
C GLU A 519 -22.06 31.99 -26.29
N LEU A 520 -22.41 30.78 -25.78
CA LEU A 520 -22.03 30.30 -24.47
C LEU A 520 -21.06 29.13 -24.63
N TYR A 521 -19.88 29.25 -24.06
CA TYR A 521 -18.87 28.23 -23.98
C TYR A 521 -18.99 27.59 -22.60
N ILE A 522 -19.34 26.30 -22.58
CA ILE A 522 -19.65 25.58 -21.33
C ILE A 522 -18.65 24.48 -21.12
N GLU A 523 -17.95 24.54 -20.00
CA GLU A 523 -17.04 23.50 -19.55
C GLU A 523 -17.81 22.46 -18.73
N MET A 524 -17.84 21.22 -19.23
CA MET A 524 -18.56 20.12 -18.60
C MET A 524 -17.66 19.27 -17.69
N ASN A 525 -16.32 19.36 -17.87
CA ASN A 525 -15.37 18.57 -17.07
C ASN A 525 -15.29 19.09 -15.63
N PRO A 526 -15.54 18.25 -14.61
CA PRO A 526 -15.40 18.67 -13.21
C PRO A 526 -13.96 18.84 -12.74
N HIS A 527 -12.95 18.42 -13.51
CA HIS A 527 -11.52 18.46 -13.14
C HIS A 527 -11.16 17.80 -11.80
N ASN A 528 -12.02 16.97 -11.28
CA ASN A 528 -11.83 16.25 -10.02
C ASN A 528 -11.51 14.78 -10.32
N ASN A 529 -10.28 14.50 -10.74
CA ASN A 529 -9.84 13.16 -11.09
C ASN A 529 -8.79 12.65 -10.10
N LEU A 530 -8.90 11.36 -9.80
CA LEU A 530 -7.85 10.60 -9.13
C LEU A 530 -6.92 10.00 -10.19
N PHE A 531 -5.64 9.90 -9.88
CA PHE A 531 -4.63 9.21 -10.69
C PHE A 531 -4.36 9.80 -12.09
N ASP A 532 -4.73 11.05 -12.32
CA ASP A 532 -4.52 11.75 -13.60
C ASP A 532 -3.19 12.51 -13.70
N ALA A 533 -2.41 12.52 -12.62
CA ALA A 533 -1.08 13.09 -12.61
C ALA A 533 -0.13 12.29 -13.52
N ARG A 534 0.64 12.98 -14.34
CA ARG A 534 1.69 12.36 -15.15
C ARG A 534 2.77 11.78 -14.25
N ILE A 535 3.21 10.59 -14.59
CA ILE A 535 4.29 9.91 -13.87
C ILE A 535 5.62 10.53 -14.33
N ASP A 536 6.38 11.11 -13.40
CA ASP A 536 7.72 11.63 -13.69
C ASP A 536 8.69 10.47 -13.94
N THR A 537 9.31 10.48 -15.11
CA THR A 537 10.28 9.46 -15.54
C THR A 537 11.73 9.93 -15.49
N THR A 538 11.98 11.19 -15.11
CA THR A 538 13.31 11.83 -15.24
C THR A 538 14.39 11.07 -14.46
N GLN A 539 14.05 10.54 -13.30
CA GLN A 539 14.96 9.78 -12.45
C GLN A 539 14.39 8.43 -12.00
N ARG A 540 13.23 8.04 -12.53
CA ARG A 540 12.59 6.78 -12.15
C ARG A 540 13.36 5.59 -12.71
N THR A 541 13.55 4.60 -11.85
CA THR A 541 14.26 3.34 -12.18
C THR A 541 13.36 2.11 -12.07
N HIS A 542 12.17 2.26 -11.48
CA HIS A 542 11.24 1.17 -11.24
C HIS A 542 9.89 1.41 -11.89
N ASP A 543 9.14 0.34 -12.08
CA ASP A 543 7.75 0.40 -12.50
C ASP A 543 6.93 1.29 -11.55
N TYR A 544 5.82 1.81 -12.04
CA TYR A 544 4.87 2.56 -11.23
C TYR A 544 3.74 1.64 -10.75
N TYR A 545 3.31 1.82 -9.51
CA TYR A 545 2.28 0.99 -8.91
C TYR A 545 1.08 1.82 -8.48
N LEU A 546 -0.02 1.68 -9.22
CA LEU A 546 -1.29 2.31 -8.86
C LEU A 546 -1.84 1.68 -7.58
N PRO A 547 -2.42 2.47 -6.66
CA PRO A 547 -2.83 1.98 -5.35
C PRO A 547 -3.95 0.94 -5.44
N VAL A 548 -4.85 1.06 -6.42
CA VAL A 548 -6.05 0.22 -6.51
C VAL A 548 -6.46 -0.07 -7.95
N ARG A 549 -7.06 -1.22 -8.18
CA ARG A 549 -7.77 -1.55 -9.40
C ARG A 549 -9.19 -1.04 -9.27
N CYS A 550 -9.59 -0.06 -10.11
CA CYS A 550 -10.87 0.64 -9.93
C CYS A 550 -11.40 1.28 -11.22
N ASN A 551 -12.61 1.79 -11.14
CA ASN A 551 -13.16 2.77 -12.05
C ASN A 551 -13.27 4.13 -11.37
N VAL A 552 -12.68 5.17 -11.98
CA VAL A 552 -12.94 6.57 -11.64
C VAL A 552 -13.89 7.12 -12.68
N VAL A 553 -15.06 7.57 -12.25
CA VAL A 553 -16.16 8.02 -13.15
C VAL A 553 -16.53 9.46 -12.82
N ARG A 554 -16.58 10.30 -13.84
CA ARG A 554 -17.09 11.68 -13.73
C ARG A 554 -18.19 11.89 -14.76
N GLN A 555 -19.29 12.49 -14.33
CA GLN A 555 -20.44 12.76 -15.18
C GLN A 555 -20.98 14.15 -14.92
N ALA A 556 -21.34 14.86 -15.98
CA ALA A 556 -22.10 16.08 -15.88
C ALA A 556 -23.28 16.04 -16.86
N VAL A 557 -24.45 16.39 -16.39
CA VAL A 557 -25.68 16.47 -17.17
C VAL A 557 -26.13 17.92 -17.19
N LEU A 558 -26.31 18.50 -18.39
CA LEU A 558 -26.76 19.87 -18.59
C LEU A 558 -28.08 19.87 -19.35
N THR A 559 -29.10 20.49 -18.77
CA THR A 559 -30.33 20.83 -19.52
C THR A 559 -30.11 22.09 -20.32
N ILE A 560 -30.25 22.00 -21.65
CA ILE A 560 -30.09 23.14 -22.58
C ILE A 560 -31.17 24.15 -22.28
N PRO A 561 -30.84 25.45 -22.06
CA PRO A 561 -31.83 26.48 -21.74
C PRO A 561 -32.78 26.71 -22.91
N ALA A 562 -34.01 27.13 -22.59
CA ALA A 562 -34.96 27.55 -23.63
C ALA A 562 -34.39 28.70 -24.49
N GLY A 563 -34.55 28.62 -25.80
CA GLY A 563 -34.02 29.60 -26.74
C GLY A 563 -32.56 29.38 -27.17
N TYR A 564 -31.89 28.31 -26.68
CA TYR A 564 -30.57 27.93 -27.16
C TYR A 564 -30.60 26.60 -27.93
N ARG A 565 -29.63 26.41 -28.81
CA ARG A 565 -29.29 25.14 -29.47
C ARG A 565 -27.81 24.82 -29.29
N VAL A 566 -27.45 23.59 -29.44
CA VAL A 566 -26.03 23.20 -29.51
C VAL A 566 -25.48 23.63 -30.87
N ASP A 567 -24.40 24.37 -30.85
CA ASP A 567 -23.67 24.80 -32.06
C ASP A 567 -22.44 23.92 -32.26
N TYR A 568 -21.73 23.59 -31.14
CA TYR A 568 -20.64 22.65 -31.16
C TYR A 568 -20.76 21.66 -29.97
N LEU A 569 -20.62 20.37 -30.28
CA LEU A 569 -20.52 19.29 -29.30
C LEU A 569 -19.19 18.56 -29.51
N PRO A 570 -18.31 18.47 -28.48
CA PRO A 570 -17.03 17.79 -28.61
C PRO A 570 -17.16 16.33 -29.01
N SER A 571 -16.16 15.81 -29.71
CA SER A 571 -16.12 14.44 -30.16
C SER A 571 -15.78 13.47 -28.98
N SER A 572 -16.45 12.32 -28.95
CA SER A 572 -16.10 11.26 -27.98
C SER A 572 -14.79 10.58 -28.36
N ALA A 573 -13.97 10.27 -27.36
CA ALA A 573 -12.67 9.65 -27.53
C ALA A 573 -12.45 8.49 -26.55
N THR A 574 -11.63 7.51 -26.94
CA THR A 574 -11.21 6.39 -26.12
C THR A 574 -9.73 6.13 -26.35
N PHE A 575 -8.99 6.03 -25.26
CA PHE A 575 -7.55 5.75 -25.27
C PHE A 575 -7.29 4.47 -24.47
N ASN A 576 -6.66 3.50 -25.12
CA ASN A 576 -6.36 2.21 -24.52
C ASN A 576 -4.86 2.09 -24.25
N THR A 577 -4.51 1.59 -23.08
CA THR A 577 -3.17 1.14 -22.71
C THR A 577 -3.25 -0.29 -22.22
N PRO A 578 -2.14 -1.02 -22.08
CA PRO A 578 -2.14 -2.35 -21.48
C PRO A 578 -2.73 -2.35 -20.05
N GLU A 579 -2.57 -1.25 -19.32
CA GLU A 579 -2.95 -1.14 -17.91
C GLU A 579 -4.40 -0.68 -17.71
N GLY A 580 -4.99 0.00 -18.70
CA GLY A 580 -6.34 0.52 -18.53
C GLY A 580 -6.93 1.19 -19.77
N THR A 581 -8.16 1.69 -19.61
CA THR A 581 -8.91 2.40 -20.64
C THR A 581 -9.40 3.74 -20.12
N LEU A 582 -9.15 4.78 -20.89
CA LEU A 582 -9.56 6.16 -20.62
C LEU A 582 -10.60 6.57 -21.66
N THR A 583 -11.78 7.00 -21.22
CA THR A 583 -12.87 7.40 -22.14
C THR A 583 -13.38 8.79 -21.80
N CYS A 584 -13.71 9.54 -22.83
CA CYS A 584 -14.40 10.81 -22.76
C CYS A 584 -15.56 10.76 -23.76
N ARG A 585 -16.78 11.09 -23.33
CA ARG A 585 -17.96 11.07 -24.18
C ARG A 585 -18.81 12.30 -23.94
N PHE A 586 -19.23 12.92 -25.06
CA PHE A 586 -20.24 13.94 -25.06
C PHE A 586 -21.42 13.41 -25.88
N VAL A 587 -22.61 13.45 -25.30
CA VAL A 587 -23.84 12.94 -25.93
C VAL A 587 -24.95 13.94 -25.75
N GLN A 588 -25.60 14.33 -26.84
CA GLN A 588 -26.83 15.12 -26.82
C GLN A 588 -28.03 14.18 -27.05
N ASN A 589 -29.02 14.27 -26.15
CA ASN A 589 -30.31 13.61 -26.31
C ASN A 589 -31.43 14.63 -26.07
N GLY A 590 -32.07 15.08 -27.16
CA GLY A 590 -33.04 16.13 -27.10
C GLY A 590 -32.46 17.46 -26.57
N ASN A 591 -33.00 17.92 -25.45
CA ASN A 591 -32.53 19.13 -24.78
C ASN A 591 -31.54 18.86 -23.62
N VAL A 592 -30.94 17.68 -23.56
CA VAL A 592 -29.99 17.31 -22.52
C VAL A 592 -28.65 16.98 -23.17
N ILE A 593 -27.56 17.53 -22.62
CA ILE A 593 -26.19 17.16 -22.92
C ILE A 593 -25.65 16.38 -21.73
N THR A 594 -25.02 15.25 -22.00
CA THR A 594 -24.32 14.45 -21.00
C THR A 594 -22.85 14.38 -21.36
N PHE A 595 -22.00 14.82 -20.45
CA PHE A 595 -20.58 14.51 -20.40
C PHE A 595 -20.34 13.29 -19.55
N HIS A 596 -19.52 12.37 -20.01
CA HIS A 596 -19.13 11.19 -19.26
C HIS A 596 -17.66 10.91 -19.47
N GLN A 597 -16.92 10.87 -18.39
CA GLN A 597 -15.50 10.61 -18.32
C GLN A 597 -15.26 9.37 -17.45
N LYS A 598 -14.42 8.44 -17.92
CA LYS A 598 -14.08 7.25 -17.15
C LYS A 598 -12.62 6.89 -17.33
N MET A 599 -11.93 6.67 -16.20
CA MET A 599 -10.66 5.96 -16.13
C MET A 599 -10.91 4.58 -15.54
N GLN A 600 -10.59 3.52 -16.30
CA GLN A 600 -10.67 2.15 -15.83
C GLN A 600 -9.26 1.57 -15.68
N ILE A 601 -8.88 1.21 -14.46
CA ILE A 601 -7.58 0.63 -14.12
C ILE A 601 -7.75 -0.90 -14.03
N ASN A 602 -7.22 -1.63 -15.01
CA ASN A 602 -7.27 -3.08 -15.07
C ASN A 602 -6.07 -3.73 -14.38
N HIS A 603 -4.88 -3.10 -14.52
CA HIS A 603 -3.62 -3.56 -13.94
C HIS A 603 -2.99 -2.42 -13.17
N ARG A 604 -2.57 -2.70 -11.93
CA ARG A 604 -1.98 -1.70 -11.04
C ARG A 604 -0.52 -1.39 -11.40
N ARG A 605 0.21 -2.37 -11.90
CA ARG A 605 1.61 -2.22 -12.28
C ARG A 605 1.71 -1.65 -13.69
N ILE A 606 2.33 -0.48 -13.80
CA ILE A 606 2.69 0.15 -15.07
C ILE A 606 4.19 -0.07 -15.24
N PRO A 607 4.62 -0.98 -16.14
CA PRO A 607 6.03 -1.20 -16.41
C PRO A 607 6.74 0.10 -16.82
N LEU A 608 7.98 0.29 -16.38
CA LEU A 608 8.76 1.50 -16.67
C LEU A 608 8.74 1.87 -18.16
N LYS A 609 8.88 0.86 -19.03
CA LYS A 609 8.81 1.02 -20.48
C LYS A 609 7.45 1.49 -21.03
N ASN A 610 6.37 1.26 -20.27
CA ASN A 610 5.00 1.63 -20.69
C ASN A 610 4.59 3.01 -20.16
N ILE A 611 5.31 3.60 -19.21
CA ILE A 611 4.98 4.91 -18.62
C ILE A 611 4.85 6.02 -19.68
N PRO A 612 5.71 6.11 -20.71
CA PRO A 612 5.53 7.12 -21.74
C PRO A 612 4.18 6.98 -22.50
N GLN A 613 3.74 5.75 -22.79
CA GLN A 613 2.45 5.48 -23.44
C GLN A 613 1.28 5.85 -22.51
N TRP A 614 1.37 5.51 -21.22
CA TRP A 614 0.39 5.89 -20.20
C TRP A 614 0.25 7.41 -20.10
N ASN A 615 1.37 8.11 -19.97
CA ASN A 615 1.39 9.58 -19.89
C ASN A 615 0.84 10.27 -21.15
N ASP A 616 1.10 9.72 -22.35
CA ASP A 616 0.55 10.26 -23.60
C ASP A 616 -0.97 10.02 -23.67
N ALA A 617 -1.43 8.84 -23.25
CA ALA A 617 -2.86 8.54 -23.18
C ALA A 617 -3.58 9.47 -22.18
N LEU A 618 -3.01 9.70 -21.00
CA LEU A 618 -3.52 10.66 -20.01
C LEU A 618 -3.62 12.06 -20.58
N ARG A 619 -2.55 12.54 -21.23
CA ARG A 619 -2.54 13.88 -21.84
C ARG A 619 -3.67 14.03 -22.88
N LYS A 620 -3.75 13.11 -23.84
CA LYS A 620 -4.77 13.14 -24.89
C LYS A 620 -6.20 13.05 -24.34
N TRP A 621 -6.37 12.24 -23.29
CA TRP A 621 -7.65 12.10 -22.61
C TRP A 621 -8.05 13.38 -21.87
N THR A 622 -7.11 14.01 -21.16
CA THR A 622 -7.33 15.30 -20.49
C THR A 622 -7.69 16.38 -21.51
N ASP A 623 -6.93 16.47 -22.63
CA ASP A 623 -7.19 17.42 -23.70
C ASP A 623 -8.63 17.24 -24.26
N ALA A 624 -9.06 16.00 -24.53
CA ALA A 624 -10.40 15.69 -25.02
C ALA A 624 -11.51 15.99 -23.99
N CYS A 625 -11.25 15.78 -22.69
CA CYS A 625 -12.21 16.08 -21.64
C CYS A 625 -12.39 17.59 -21.39
N ASN A 626 -11.38 18.40 -21.72
CA ASN A 626 -11.38 19.85 -21.51
C ASN A 626 -12.00 20.62 -22.66
N GLU A 627 -12.45 19.96 -23.73
CA GLU A 627 -13.18 20.63 -24.79
C GLU A 627 -14.54 21.18 -24.29
N GLN A 628 -14.90 22.35 -24.73
CA GLN A 628 -16.12 23.05 -24.31
C GLN A 628 -17.28 22.80 -25.27
N VAL A 629 -18.48 22.67 -24.71
CA VAL A 629 -19.72 22.67 -25.46
C VAL A 629 -20.08 24.11 -25.80
N VAL A 630 -20.45 24.40 -27.08
CA VAL A 630 -20.89 25.72 -27.49
C VAL A 630 -22.39 25.72 -27.69
N LEU A 631 -23.09 26.63 -27.00
CA LEU A 631 -24.51 26.89 -27.18
C LEU A 631 -24.72 28.27 -27.84
N LYS A 632 -25.62 28.33 -28.84
CA LYS A 632 -25.99 29.53 -29.57
C LYS A 632 -27.48 29.81 -29.44
N ARG A 633 -27.87 31.06 -29.39
CA ARG A 633 -29.29 31.45 -29.42
C ARG A 633 -29.93 31.00 -30.75
N LYS A 634 -31.17 30.50 -30.64
CA LYS A 634 -31.99 30.13 -31.81
C LYS A 634 -32.37 31.33 -32.63
#